data_bd4441a623ab1b9103ea649f310f5d13
#
_entry.id   bd4441a623ab1b9103ea649f310f5d13
#
_cell.length_a   1.000
_cell.length_b   1.000
_cell.length_c   1.000
_cell.angle_alpha   90.00
_cell.angle_beta   90.00
_cell.angle_gamma   90.00
#
_symmetry.space_group_name_H-M   'P 1'
#
loop_
_entity.id
_entity.type
_entity.pdbx_description
1 polymer ?
#
loop_
_entity_poly.entity_id
_entity_poly.type
_entity_poly.pdbx_seq_one_letter_code
_entity_poly.pdbx_strand_id
1 'polypeptide(L)'
;MNAAVAVEAWSPPPVSYRQWAELSARAPQLAATTRRYLIQLTTFLAPRSVDAADNTLRQFVGWLVDHTDVVVVADITRTNIEDYKVWLAAQPGAKEPVLSKNTQRQRLRMIRIFLERLIEWDWPDAPVRNPILHGDIPPRPEPLPKFLDDRAAAKLIAAARAHRLPRYRLVVEMLARTGLRASELCNLAADAVTRIGDAYWLRVPVGKLRNDRYIPLHPDLVELLAEWTATNAEHIRAQRRLIADHHAPIDRRTVHRIVATTAKRAGIGVVHPHQLRHTLATQAINRGMRLEAIAALLGHRSMEMTLTYARIADRVVADEYEAVTAQIDALYNTAGIPGALPAEIETAAMTRLRREAHARMLGNGLCTRPVELECRMESACETCAYFQTGPDFVPVLLRQRDHAHDHHQPDRAALFDDLLQRVSREGP
;
A
#
# COMPACT_ATOMS: atom_id res chain seq x y z
N MET A 1 3.42 37.90 6.17
CA MET A 1 4.68 37.19 6.50
C MET A 1 5.35 36.80 5.20
N ASN A 2 6.53 37.32 4.97
CA ASN A 2 7.18 37.55 3.69
C ASN A 2 7.42 36.30 2.83
N ALA A 3 6.84 36.27 1.64
CA ALA A 3 7.17 35.29 0.58
C ALA A 3 8.68 35.31 0.18
N ALA A 4 9.41 36.37 0.54
CA ALA A 4 10.85 36.52 0.26
C ALA A 4 11.73 35.57 1.10
N VAL A 5 11.32 35.20 2.34
CA VAL A 5 12.12 34.36 3.24
C VAL A 5 12.10 32.89 2.80
N ALA A 6 11.03 32.44 2.12
CA ALA A 6 10.94 31.05 1.63
C ALA A 6 11.81 30.81 0.39
N VAL A 7 12.16 31.86 -0.37
CA VAL A 7 12.94 31.74 -1.61
C VAL A 7 14.42 31.46 -1.34
N GLU A 8 14.95 31.95 -0.22
CA GLU A 8 16.37 31.74 0.15
C GLU A 8 16.63 30.35 0.77
N ALA A 9 15.63 29.68 1.29
CA ALA A 9 15.78 28.40 2.00
C ALA A 9 15.86 27.17 1.09
N TRP A 10 15.46 27.26 -0.18
CA TRP A 10 15.52 26.13 -1.11
C TRP A 10 16.58 26.36 -2.18
N SER A 11 17.67 25.59 -2.08
CA SER A 11 18.65 25.45 -3.16
C SER A 11 18.45 24.10 -3.82
N PRO A 12 18.35 24.02 -5.15
CA PRO A 12 18.28 22.74 -5.84
C PRO A 12 19.55 21.93 -5.54
N PRO A 13 19.42 20.62 -5.25
CA PRO A 13 20.59 19.78 -5.01
C PRO A 13 21.52 19.79 -6.23
N PRO A 14 22.84 19.71 -6.04
CA PRO A 14 23.80 19.59 -7.12
C PRO A 14 23.60 18.24 -7.80
N VAL A 15 22.94 18.20 -8.94
CA VAL A 15 22.72 16.98 -9.71
C VAL A 15 23.12 17.20 -11.16
N SER A 16 23.62 16.14 -11.78
CA SER A 16 24.23 15.98 -13.09
C SER A 16 23.38 16.35 -14.31
N TYR A 17 22.22 16.92 -14.13
CA TYR A 17 21.43 17.50 -15.20
C TYR A 17 21.67 19.02 -15.28
N ARG A 18 21.53 19.60 -16.47
CA ARG A 18 21.62 21.03 -16.76
C ARG A 18 21.12 21.85 -15.59
N GLN A 19 22.00 22.70 -15.09
CA GLN A 19 21.67 23.51 -13.92
C GLN A 19 20.57 24.51 -14.30
N TRP A 20 19.73 24.88 -13.34
CA TRP A 20 18.68 25.88 -13.55
C TRP A 20 19.21 27.20 -14.15
N ALA A 21 20.47 27.55 -13.89
CA ALA A 21 21.11 28.72 -14.49
C ALA A 21 21.16 28.64 -16.04
N GLU A 22 21.54 27.48 -16.59
CA GLU A 22 21.60 27.25 -18.03
C GLU A 22 20.19 27.29 -18.66
N LEU A 23 19.23 26.62 -18.00
CA LEU A 23 17.84 26.61 -18.47
C LEU A 23 17.21 28.01 -18.42
N SER A 24 17.53 28.80 -17.35
CA SER A 24 17.05 30.18 -17.23
C SER A 24 17.63 31.11 -18.26
N ALA A 25 18.86 30.86 -18.73
CA ALA A 25 19.47 31.67 -19.81
C ALA A 25 18.80 31.41 -21.16
N ARG A 26 18.32 30.18 -21.42
CA ARG A 26 17.73 29.79 -22.71
C ARG A 26 16.20 29.99 -22.77
N ALA A 27 15.51 29.72 -21.65
CA ALA A 27 14.05 29.85 -21.52
C ALA A 27 13.69 30.42 -20.14
N PRO A 28 13.88 31.73 -19.93
CA PRO A 28 13.77 32.37 -18.62
C PRO A 28 12.37 32.23 -17.99
N GLN A 29 11.31 32.41 -18.79
CA GLN A 29 9.92 32.31 -18.29
C GLN A 29 9.57 30.86 -17.89
N LEU A 30 9.85 29.88 -18.75
CA LEU A 30 9.62 28.48 -18.48
C LEU A 30 10.37 28.01 -17.21
N ALA A 31 11.63 28.43 -17.05
CA ALA A 31 12.41 28.12 -15.87
C ALA A 31 11.88 28.83 -14.60
N ALA A 32 11.47 30.10 -14.72
CA ALA A 32 10.93 30.87 -13.59
C ALA A 32 9.63 30.26 -13.06
N THR A 33 8.67 29.93 -13.94
CA THR A 33 7.41 29.27 -13.55
C THR A 33 7.65 27.93 -12.88
N THR A 34 8.51 27.11 -13.46
CA THR A 34 8.80 25.79 -12.89
C THR A 34 9.48 25.91 -11.51
N ARG A 35 10.42 26.82 -11.34
CA ARG A 35 11.07 27.07 -10.04
C ARG A 35 10.08 27.63 -9.01
N ARG A 36 9.21 28.56 -9.40
CA ARG A 36 8.13 29.06 -8.53
C ARG A 36 7.24 27.93 -8.04
N TYR A 37 6.88 26.99 -8.91
CA TYR A 37 6.13 25.80 -8.54
C TYR A 37 6.88 24.94 -7.52
N LEU A 38 8.16 24.66 -7.75
CA LEU A 38 8.97 23.86 -6.82
C LEU A 38 9.09 24.52 -5.43
N ILE A 39 9.18 25.84 -5.37
CA ILE A 39 9.14 26.59 -4.11
C ILE A 39 7.79 26.36 -3.40
N GLN A 40 6.66 26.43 -4.09
CA GLN A 40 5.36 26.14 -3.50
C GLN A 40 5.30 24.71 -2.93
N LEU A 41 5.91 23.72 -3.60
CA LEU A 41 5.96 22.36 -3.09
C LEU A 41 6.67 22.25 -1.74
N THR A 42 7.64 23.12 -1.42
CA THR A 42 8.35 23.08 -0.15
C THR A 42 7.47 23.38 1.05
N THR A 43 6.34 24.05 0.85
CA THR A 43 5.41 24.43 1.92
C THR A 43 4.62 23.26 2.49
N PHE A 44 4.47 22.17 1.73
CA PHE A 44 3.64 21.02 2.13
C PHE A 44 4.23 19.64 1.82
N LEU A 45 5.32 19.57 1.05
CA LEU A 45 6.01 18.30 0.76
C LEU A 45 7.31 18.16 1.53
N ALA A 46 7.67 16.92 1.84
CA ALA A 46 8.98 16.61 2.38
C ALA A 46 10.09 16.94 1.36
N PRO A 47 11.28 17.42 1.79
CA PRO A 47 12.37 17.82 0.91
C PRO A 47 12.69 16.80 -0.20
N ARG A 48 12.78 15.53 0.15
CA ARG A 48 13.05 14.46 -0.82
C ARG A 48 11.97 14.33 -1.93
N SER A 49 10.75 14.72 -1.65
CA SER A 49 9.67 14.71 -2.65
C SER A 49 9.82 15.90 -3.59
N VAL A 50 10.28 17.04 -3.07
CA VAL A 50 10.61 18.22 -3.85
C VAL A 50 11.80 17.92 -4.75
N ASP A 51 12.86 17.26 -4.24
CA ASP A 51 14.02 16.84 -5.05
C ASP A 51 13.61 15.93 -6.21
N ALA A 52 12.68 15.01 -5.98
CA ALA A 52 12.17 14.13 -7.04
C ALA A 52 11.37 14.90 -8.10
N ALA A 53 10.59 15.90 -7.69
CA ALA A 53 9.88 16.80 -8.60
C ALA A 53 10.85 17.66 -9.39
N ASP A 54 11.84 18.25 -8.72
CA ASP A 54 12.89 19.05 -9.32
C ASP A 54 13.64 18.27 -10.41
N ASN A 55 14.13 17.08 -10.11
CA ASN A 55 14.80 16.24 -11.10
C ASN A 55 13.94 15.93 -12.33
N THR A 56 12.67 15.65 -12.11
CA THR A 56 11.75 15.33 -13.21
C THR A 56 11.45 16.55 -14.07
N LEU A 57 11.14 17.70 -13.44
CA LEU A 57 10.77 18.91 -14.13
C LEU A 57 11.98 19.55 -14.83
N ARG A 58 13.17 19.51 -14.24
CA ARG A 58 14.39 19.96 -14.94
C ARG A 58 14.66 19.14 -16.19
N GLN A 59 14.49 17.82 -16.14
CA GLN A 59 14.65 16.99 -17.32
C GLN A 59 13.61 17.36 -18.40
N PHE A 60 12.36 17.56 -18.01
CA PHE A 60 11.29 17.92 -18.93
C PHE A 60 11.52 19.30 -19.56
N VAL A 61 11.85 20.32 -18.75
CA VAL A 61 12.19 21.66 -19.23
C VAL A 61 13.42 21.61 -20.13
N GLY A 62 14.45 20.86 -19.77
CA GLY A 62 15.63 20.68 -20.61
C GLY A 62 15.29 20.07 -21.97
N TRP A 63 14.41 19.08 -21.99
CA TRP A 63 13.94 18.47 -23.23
C TRP A 63 13.16 19.47 -24.10
N LEU A 64 12.23 20.24 -23.50
CA LEU A 64 11.48 21.28 -24.22
C LEU A 64 12.43 22.29 -24.87
N VAL A 65 13.42 22.78 -24.11
CA VAL A 65 14.40 23.77 -24.62
C VAL A 65 15.26 23.21 -25.75
N ASP A 66 15.50 21.89 -25.78
CA ASP A 66 16.36 21.27 -26.80
C ASP A 66 15.63 20.85 -28.07
N HIS A 67 14.33 20.56 -27.98
CA HIS A 67 13.59 19.88 -29.04
C HIS A 67 12.37 20.64 -29.51
N THR A 68 12.07 21.82 -28.91
CA THR A 68 10.89 22.61 -29.23
C THR A 68 11.19 24.11 -29.14
N ASP A 69 10.28 24.95 -29.65
CA ASP A 69 10.33 26.40 -29.53
C ASP A 69 9.52 26.92 -28.31
N VAL A 70 9.14 26.04 -27.40
CA VAL A 70 8.35 26.38 -26.19
C VAL A 70 9.20 27.19 -25.22
N VAL A 71 8.78 28.43 -24.95
CA VAL A 71 9.45 29.35 -24.00
C VAL A 71 8.61 29.67 -22.77
N VAL A 72 7.31 29.38 -22.79
CA VAL A 72 6.38 29.52 -21.65
C VAL A 72 5.57 28.26 -21.47
N VAL A 73 5.12 27.99 -20.23
CA VAL A 73 4.37 26.74 -19.91
C VAL A 73 3.03 26.70 -20.65
N ALA A 74 2.41 27.85 -20.89
CA ALA A 74 1.13 27.95 -21.61
C ALA A 74 1.17 27.38 -23.04
N ASP A 75 2.35 27.41 -23.67
CA ASP A 75 2.54 26.99 -25.08
C ASP A 75 2.81 25.47 -25.20
N ILE A 76 2.86 24.75 -24.10
CA ILE A 76 3.06 23.27 -24.11
C ILE A 76 1.83 22.62 -24.75
N THR A 77 2.02 22.05 -25.94
CA THR A 77 0.96 21.42 -26.73
C THR A 77 0.87 19.90 -26.45
N ARG A 78 -0.21 19.32 -26.98
CA ARG A 78 -0.38 17.87 -27.02
C ARG A 78 0.76 17.19 -27.80
N THR A 79 1.17 17.73 -28.92
CA THR A 79 2.27 17.19 -29.74
C THR A 79 3.58 17.12 -28.95
N ASN A 80 3.91 18.19 -28.20
CA ASN A 80 5.12 18.17 -27.36
C ASN A 80 5.09 17.03 -26.35
N ILE A 81 3.92 16.71 -25.78
CA ILE A 81 3.80 15.58 -24.83
C ILE A 81 3.96 14.23 -25.53
N GLU A 82 3.44 14.09 -26.75
CA GLU A 82 3.58 12.84 -27.55
C GLU A 82 5.05 12.59 -27.88
N ASP A 83 5.75 13.59 -28.36
CA ASP A 83 7.18 13.52 -28.68
C ASP A 83 8.03 13.26 -27.42
N TYR A 84 7.72 13.94 -26.31
CA TYR A 84 8.38 13.70 -25.04
C TYR A 84 8.21 12.25 -24.54
N LYS A 85 7.03 11.66 -24.70
CA LYS A 85 6.76 10.27 -24.31
C LYS A 85 7.63 9.29 -25.10
N VAL A 86 7.78 9.51 -26.41
CA VAL A 86 8.64 8.69 -27.27
C VAL A 86 10.10 8.84 -26.83
N TRP A 87 10.56 10.07 -26.65
CA TRP A 87 11.92 10.34 -26.17
C TRP A 87 12.16 9.73 -24.78
N LEU A 88 11.21 9.89 -23.85
CA LEU A 88 11.33 9.36 -22.48
C LEU A 88 11.43 7.82 -22.46
N ALA A 89 10.70 7.15 -23.35
CA ALA A 89 10.73 5.70 -23.47
C ALA A 89 12.07 5.15 -23.97
N ALA A 90 12.80 5.94 -24.75
CA ALA A 90 14.11 5.60 -25.30
C ALA A 90 15.28 5.93 -24.32
N GLN A 91 15.01 6.65 -23.20
CA GLN A 91 16.06 7.05 -22.29
C GLN A 91 16.68 5.85 -21.55
N PRO A 92 18.00 5.88 -21.30
CA PRO A 92 18.69 4.80 -20.60
C PRO A 92 18.21 4.66 -19.14
N GLY A 93 18.04 3.43 -18.71
CA GLY A 93 17.76 3.08 -17.32
C GLY A 93 19.02 2.95 -16.48
N ALA A 94 18.90 3.04 -15.16
CA ALA A 94 20.05 2.88 -14.26
C ALA A 94 20.59 1.43 -14.20
N LYS A 95 19.74 0.43 -14.49
CA LYS A 95 20.08 -1.01 -14.42
C LYS A 95 19.62 -1.77 -15.66
N GLU A 96 18.75 -1.20 -16.43
CA GLU A 96 18.17 -1.75 -17.64
C GLU A 96 18.57 -0.89 -18.84
N PRO A 97 18.56 -1.42 -20.07
CA PRO A 97 18.90 -0.64 -21.26
C PRO A 97 18.07 0.62 -21.42
N VAL A 98 16.78 0.57 -21.04
CA VAL A 98 15.84 1.69 -21.08
C VAL A 98 15.18 1.90 -19.75
N LEU A 99 14.59 3.08 -19.55
CA LEU A 99 13.83 3.41 -18.34
C LEU A 99 12.66 2.44 -18.13
N SER A 100 12.54 1.94 -16.90
CA SER A 100 11.42 1.09 -16.54
C SER A 100 10.08 1.81 -16.71
N LYS A 101 9.02 1.06 -17.05
CA LYS A 101 7.65 1.62 -17.17
C LYS A 101 7.18 2.33 -15.90
N ASN A 102 7.61 1.88 -14.74
CA ASN A 102 7.31 2.55 -13.48
C ASN A 102 8.01 3.92 -13.37
N THR A 103 9.24 4.05 -13.83
CA THR A 103 9.96 5.35 -13.86
C THR A 103 9.32 6.29 -14.86
N GLN A 104 8.97 5.82 -16.06
CA GLN A 104 8.25 6.59 -17.07
C GLN A 104 6.92 7.10 -16.50
N ARG A 105 6.14 6.21 -15.87
CA ARG A 105 4.89 6.53 -15.17
C ARG A 105 5.05 7.63 -14.13
N GLN A 106 6.06 7.50 -13.25
CA GLN A 106 6.31 8.49 -12.20
C GLN A 106 6.63 9.86 -12.76
N ARG A 107 7.47 9.94 -13.81
CA ARG A 107 7.83 11.19 -14.47
C ARG A 107 6.62 11.84 -15.15
N LEU A 108 5.88 11.11 -15.97
CA LEU A 108 4.68 11.63 -16.64
C LEU A 108 3.62 12.08 -15.64
N ARG A 109 3.41 11.32 -14.55
CA ARG A 109 2.49 11.73 -13.49
C ARG A 109 2.93 13.01 -12.80
N MET A 110 4.22 13.19 -12.56
CA MET A 110 4.75 14.39 -11.93
C MET A 110 4.55 15.62 -12.81
N ILE A 111 4.81 15.50 -14.11
CA ILE A 111 4.60 16.59 -15.10
C ILE A 111 3.09 16.88 -15.21
N ARG A 112 2.25 15.86 -15.27
CA ARG A 112 0.79 16.06 -15.28
C ARG A 112 0.30 16.84 -14.06
N ILE A 113 0.76 16.46 -12.85
CA ILE A 113 0.41 17.16 -11.61
C ILE A 113 0.92 18.60 -11.61
N PHE A 114 2.11 18.84 -12.15
CA PHE A 114 2.64 20.18 -12.32
C PHE A 114 1.69 21.05 -13.15
N LEU A 115 1.34 20.62 -14.35
CA LEU A 115 0.44 21.36 -15.25
C LEU A 115 -0.97 21.51 -14.67
N GLU A 116 -1.51 20.47 -14.05
CA GLU A 116 -2.82 20.45 -13.38
C GLU A 116 -2.89 21.50 -12.27
N ARG A 117 -1.84 21.59 -11.44
CA ARG A 117 -1.79 22.58 -10.35
C ARG A 117 -1.62 24.02 -10.82
N LEU A 118 -0.90 24.25 -11.91
CA LEU A 118 -0.82 25.60 -12.47
C LEU A 118 -2.21 26.08 -12.89
N ILE A 119 -3.01 25.20 -13.48
CA ILE A 119 -4.39 25.46 -13.85
C ILE A 119 -5.26 25.67 -12.60
N GLU A 120 -5.18 24.78 -11.63
CA GLU A 120 -5.94 24.88 -10.36
C GLU A 120 -5.61 26.13 -9.54
N TRP A 121 -4.37 26.59 -9.62
CA TRP A 121 -3.90 27.79 -8.90
C TRP A 121 -4.10 29.08 -9.71
N ASP A 122 -4.73 28.97 -10.86
CA ASP A 122 -5.03 30.09 -11.76
C ASP A 122 -3.79 30.96 -12.08
N TRP A 123 -2.69 30.29 -12.41
CA TRP A 123 -1.48 31.02 -12.77
C TRP A 123 -1.58 31.54 -14.20
N PRO A 124 -1.12 32.78 -14.47
CA PRO A 124 -1.31 33.44 -15.80
C PRO A 124 -0.58 32.71 -16.94
N ASP A 125 0.46 31.95 -16.63
CA ASP A 125 1.24 31.16 -17.58
C ASP A 125 0.85 29.65 -17.55
N ALA A 126 -0.31 29.32 -16.98
CA ALA A 126 -0.87 27.98 -17.06
C ALA A 126 -1.42 27.66 -18.46
N PRO A 127 -1.30 26.43 -18.95
CA PRO A 127 -1.97 26.04 -20.20
C PRO A 127 -3.49 26.03 -20.01
N VAL A 128 -4.24 26.29 -21.06
CA VAL A 128 -5.72 26.32 -21.04
C VAL A 128 -6.31 24.99 -20.57
N ARG A 129 -5.65 23.91 -20.92
CA ARG A 129 -5.99 22.54 -20.47
C ARG A 129 -4.72 21.71 -20.29
N ASN A 130 -4.79 20.69 -19.42
CA ASN A 130 -3.66 19.78 -19.25
C ASN A 130 -3.45 18.95 -20.53
N PRO A 131 -2.31 19.07 -21.21
CA PRO A 131 -2.05 18.31 -22.44
C PRO A 131 -1.71 16.84 -22.17
N ILE A 132 -1.45 16.44 -20.90
CA ILE A 132 -1.23 15.04 -20.50
C ILE A 132 -2.56 14.43 -20.08
N LEU A 133 -3.07 13.51 -20.87
CA LEU A 133 -4.30 12.78 -20.58
C LEU A 133 -4.06 11.62 -19.60
N HIS A 134 -5.12 11.15 -18.95
CA HIS A 134 -5.00 10.02 -18.01
C HIS A 134 -4.44 8.76 -18.68
N GLY A 135 -4.86 8.47 -19.91
CA GLY A 135 -4.38 7.32 -20.71
C GLY A 135 -2.92 7.39 -21.14
N ASP A 136 -2.25 8.55 -21.03
CA ASP A 136 -0.83 8.68 -21.33
C ASP A 136 0.07 8.06 -20.26
N ILE A 137 -0.47 7.90 -19.06
CA ILE A 137 0.30 7.41 -17.92
C ILE A 137 0.25 5.88 -17.95
N PRO A 138 1.40 5.20 -18.12
CA PRO A 138 1.44 3.73 -18.09
C PRO A 138 0.76 3.18 -16.83
N PRO A 139 0.08 2.04 -16.91
CA PRO A 139 -0.52 1.41 -15.75
C PRO A 139 0.56 1.09 -14.70
N ARG A 140 0.15 1.04 -13.43
CA ARG A 140 1.07 0.66 -12.36
C ARG A 140 1.40 -0.82 -12.49
N PRO A 141 2.68 -1.20 -12.60
CA PRO A 141 3.05 -2.60 -12.51
C PRO A 141 2.71 -3.10 -11.10
N GLU A 142 2.04 -4.24 -11.01
CA GLU A 142 1.71 -4.91 -9.74
C GLU A 142 2.46 -6.26 -9.63
N PRO A 143 3.79 -6.23 -9.52
CA PRO A 143 4.54 -7.46 -9.31
C PRO A 143 4.17 -8.04 -7.93
N LEU A 144 4.13 -9.36 -7.86
CA LEU A 144 4.00 -10.04 -6.57
C LEU A 144 5.13 -9.61 -5.64
N PRO A 145 4.86 -9.36 -4.35
CA PRO A 145 5.88 -9.03 -3.38
C PRO A 145 6.95 -10.11 -3.30
N LYS A 146 8.21 -9.72 -3.39
CA LYS A 146 9.32 -10.65 -3.16
C LYS A 146 9.46 -10.88 -1.66
N PHE A 147 9.29 -12.10 -1.22
CA PHE A 147 9.46 -12.52 0.18
C PHE A 147 10.49 -13.66 0.26
N LEU A 148 10.93 -13.99 1.46
CA LEU A 148 11.76 -15.15 1.74
C LEU A 148 10.86 -16.31 2.18
N ASP A 149 11.10 -17.51 1.67
CA ASP A 149 10.50 -18.70 2.23
C ASP A 149 10.96 -18.93 3.68
N ASP A 150 10.30 -19.81 4.41
CA ASP A 150 10.60 -20.07 5.83
C ASP A 150 12.03 -20.53 6.05
N ARG A 151 12.59 -21.33 5.12
CA ARG A 151 13.97 -21.84 5.19
C ARG A 151 14.99 -20.72 5.01
N ALA A 152 14.78 -19.84 4.01
CA ALA A 152 15.66 -18.69 3.77
C ALA A 152 15.58 -17.68 4.92
N ALA A 153 14.38 -17.43 5.45
CA ALA A 153 14.17 -16.56 6.61
C ALA A 153 14.90 -17.11 7.85
N ALA A 154 14.79 -18.40 8.13
CA ALA A 154 15.50 -19.05 9.23
C ALA A 154 17.03 -18.96 9.08
N LYS A 155 17.58 -19.19 7.87
CA LYS A 155 19.01 -19.01 7.59
C LYS A 155 19.48 -17.58 7.83
N LEU A 156 18.67 -16.58 7.44
CA LEU A 156 18.99 -15.17 7.67
C LEU A 156 19.08 -14.86 9.17
N ILE A 157 18.10 -15.30 9.96
CA ILE A 157 18.08 -15.09 11.41
C ILE A 157 19.27 -15.79 12.07
N ALA A 158 19.57 -17.04 11.70
CA ALA A 158 20.72 -17.77 12.22
C ALA A 158 22.05 -17.05 11.91
N ALA A 159 22.23 -16.56 10.69
CA ALA A 159 23.41 -15.79 10.31
C ALA A 159 23.53 -14.44 11.05
N ALA A 160 22.39 -13.80 11.36
CA ALA A 160 22.36 -12.58 12.16
C ALA A 160 22.77 -12.85 13.61
N ARG A 161 22.26 -13.93 14.21
CA ARG A 161 22.60 -14.37 15.58
C ARG A 161 24.07 -14.75 15.74
N ALA A 162 24.67 -15.37 14.72
CA ALA A 162 26.06 -15.74 14.67
C ALA A 162 27.00 -14.56 14.32
N HIS A 163 26.48 -13.36 14.13
CA HIS A 163 27.29 -12.21 13.77
C HIS A 163 27.99 -11.63 15.00
N ARG A 164 29.32 -11.36 14.92
CA ARG A 164 30.14 -10.84 16.03
C ARG A 164 29.67 -9.46 16.56
N LEU A 165 29.03 -8.65 15.72
CA LEU A 165 28.54 -7.32 16.08
C LEU A 165 27.06 -7.41 16.47
N PRO A 166 26.69 -7.15 17.73
CA PRO A 166 25.31 -7.25 18.25
C PRO A 166 24.29 -6.45 17.42
N ARG A 167 24.72 -5.30 16.88
CA ARG A 167 23.90 -4.45 16.02
C ARG A 167 23.34 -5.18 14.79
N TYR A 168 24.07 -6.15 14.23
CA TYR A 168 23.59 -6.91 13.05
C TYR A 168 22.40 -7.80 13.44
N ARG A 169 22.51 -8.51 14.58
CA ARG A 169 21.43 -9.30 15.13
C ARG A 169 20.21 -8.44 15.43
N LEU A 170 20.39 -7.33 16.16
CA LEU A 170 19.30 -6.44 16.53
C LEU A 170 18.55 -5.90 15.31
N VAL A 171 19.26 -5.36 14.32
CA VAL A 171 18.64 -4.77 13.12
C VAL A 171 17.84 -5.81 12.33
N VAL A 172 18.41 -7.00 12.14
CA VAL A 172 17.74 -8.06 11.35
C VAL A 172 16.53 -8.61 12.10
N GLU A 173 16.65 -8.92 13.40
CA GLU A 173 15.53 -9.44 14.19
C GLU A 173 14.41 -8.39 14.35
N MET A 174 14.76 -7.14 14.56
CA MET A 174 13.78 -6.05 14.57
C MET A 174 12.98 -5.99 13.27
N LEU A 175 13.65 -5.96 12.13
CA LEU A 175 12.98 -5.89 10.84
C LEU A 175 12.11 -7.13 10.55
N ALA A 176 12.63 -8.33 10.86
CA ALA A 176 11.96 -9.58 10.58
C ALA A 176 10.71 -9.80 11.47
N ARG A 177 10.78 -9.42 12.75
CA ARG A 177 9.71 -9.68 13.72
C ARG A 177 8.67 -8.56 13.82
N THR A 178 9.02 -7.32 13.43
CA THR A 178 8.11 -6.17 13.55
C THR A 178 7.62 -5.65 12.21
N GLY A 179 8.24 -6.04 11.11
CA GLY A 179 7.91 -5.53 9.78
C GLY A 179 8.16 -4.03 9.59
N LEU A 180 9.01 -3.42 10.40
CA LEU A 180 9.39 -2.01 10.28
C LEU A 180 9.97 -1.69 8.90
N ARG A 181 9.68 -0.50 8.41
CA ARG A 181 10.44 0.07 7.29
C ARG A 181 11.83 0.48 7.78
N ALA A 182 12.85 0.40 6.91
CA ALA A 182 14.21 0.84 7.28
C ALA A 182 14.26 2.26 7.85
N SER A 183 13.43 3.17 7.32
CA SER A 183 13.32 4.54 7.86
C SER A 183 12.64 4.61 9.23
N GLU A 184 11.68 3.75 9.50
CA GLU A 184 11.04 3.66 10.81
C GLU A 184 12.03 3.15 11.86
N LEU A 185 12.78 2.09 11.53
CA LEU A 185 13.83 1.57 12.40
C LEU A 185 14.87 2.64 12.75
N CYS A 186 15.36 3.40 11.77
CA CYS A 186 16.32 4.48 11.98
C CYS A 186 15.78 5.60 12.88
N ASN A 187 14.47 5.79 12.91
CA ASN A 187 13.81 6.89 13.62
C ASN A 187 13.18 6.49 14.95
N LEU A 188 13.35 5.24 15.40
CA LEU A 188 12.86 4.83 16.72
C LEU A 188 13.44 5.70 17.81
N ALA A 189 12.59 6.29 18.63
CA ALA A 189 13.01 7.10 19.78
C ALA A 189 13.63 6.23 20.87
N ALA A 190 14.45 6.82 21.72
CA ALA A 190 15.09 6.11 22.83
C ALA A 190 14.10 5.42 23.77
N ASP A 191 12.91 6.00 23.92
CA ASP A 191 11.79 5.53 24.75
C ASP A 191 10.71 4.76 23.95
N ALA A 192 11.06 4.25 22.77
CA ALA A 192 10.09 3.59 21.89
C ALA A 192 9.52 2.28 22.45
N VAL A 193 10.24 1.61 23.38
CA VAL A 193 9.75 0.41 24.06
C VAL A 193 8.93 0.83 25.27
N THR A 194 7.67 0.40 25.32
CA THR A 194 6.75 0.73 26.42
C THR A 194 6.04 -0.53 26.90
N ARG A 195 5.68 -0.56 28.17
CA ARG A 195 4.87 -1.63 28.76
C ARG A 195 3.41 -1.19 28.81
N ILE A 196 2.52 -2.01 28.26
CA ILE A 196 1.07 -1.79 28.30
C ILE A 196 0.44 -3.08 28.86
N GLY A 197 -0.11 -3.01 30.07
CA GLY A 197 -0.52 -4.21 30.81
C GLY A 197 0.68 -5.12 31.10
N ASP A 198 0.57 -6.38 30.74
CA ASP A 198 1.63 -7.37 30.93
C ASP A 198 2.52 -7.56 29.71
N ALA A 199 2.28 -6.83 28.62
CA ALA A 199 3.01 -6.97 27.38
C ALA A 199 3.88 -5.73 27.07
N TYR A 200 4.99 -5.97 26.37
CA TYR A 200 5.85 -4.91 25.83
C TYR A 200 5.45 -4.58 24.39
N TRP A 201 5.46 -3.30 24.09
CA TRP A 201 5.07 -2.74 22.82
C TRP A 201 6.14 -1.80 22.29
N LEU A 202 6.29 -1.76 20.98
CA LEU A 202 7.16 -0.82 20.29
C LEU A 202 6.30 0.31 19.71
N ARG A 203 6.48 1.53 20.22
CA ARG A 203 5.88 2.73 19.64
C ARG A 203 6.66 3.13 18.40
N VAL A 204 6.03 3.07 17.24
CA VAL A 204 6.59 3.51 15.97
C VAL A 204 6.07 4.91 15.69
N PRO A 205 6.95 5.93 15.69
CA PRO A 205 6.53 7.32 15.53
C PRO A 205 5.97 7.58 14.14
N VAL A 206 5.17 8.65 14.04
CA VAL A 206 4.59 9.16 12.79
C VAL A 206 5.62 9.16 11.67
N GLY A 207 5.46 8.22 10.77
CA GLY A 207 6.26 8.17 9.55
C GLY A 207 5.63 9.03 8.45
N LYS A 208 5.97 8.73 7.21
CA LYS A 208 5.40 9.35 6.01
C LYS A 208 3.86 9.37 5.97
N LEU A 209 3.21 8.53 6.78
CA LEU A 209 1.76 8.30 6.81
C LEU A 209 1.04 9.00 7.98
N ARG A 210 1.76 9.73 8.83
CA ARG A 210 1.23 10.52 9.97
C ARG A 210 0.38 9.74 10.99
N ASN A 211 0.59 8.42 11.12
CA ASN A 211 -0.08 7.60 12.13
C ASN A 211 0.96 6.90 12.99
N ASP A 212 0.98 7.17 14.28
CA ASP A 212 1.70 6.37 15.27
C ASP A 212 1.01 5.01 15.37
N ARG A 213 1.80 3.97 15.57
CA ARG A 213 1.29 2.64 15.84
C ARG A 213 2.11 1.93 16.90
N TYR A 214 1.47 1.02 17.58
CA TYR A 214 2.10 0.13 18.54
C TYR A 214 2.21 -1.27 17.97
N ILE A 215 3.39 -1.86 18.06
CA ILE A 215 3.68 -3.23 17.62
C ILE A 215 3.95 -4.07 18.86
N PRO A 216 3.26 -5.19 19.08
CA PRO A 216 3.57 -6.07 20.20
C PRO A 216 4.96 -6.68 20.00
N LEU A 217 5.74 -6.75 21.08
CA LEU A 217 7.09 -7.30 21.04
C LEU A 217 7.09 -8.76 21.52
N HIS A 218 7.72 -9.63 20.74
CA HIS A 218 7.98 -11.01 21.15
C HIS A 218 8.97 -11.02 22.33
N PRO A 219 8.84 -11.94 23.32
CA PRO A 219 9.72 -12.01 24.48
C PRO A 219 11.21 -11.99 24.13
N ASP A 220 11.68 -12.83 23.19
CA ASP A 220 13.08 -12.85 22.74
C ASP A 220 13.56 -11.47 22.25
N LEU A 221 12.66 -10.69 21.63
CA LEU A 221 13.02 -9.35 21.14
C LEU A 221 13.08 -8.33 22.28
N VAL A 222 12.25 -8.52 23.31
CA VAL A 222 12.29 -7.72 24.54
C VAL A 222 13.63 -7.92 25.25
N GLU A 223 14.06 -9.18 25.41
CA GLU A 223 15.35 -9.53 26.03
C GLU A 223 16.52 -8.92 25.22
N LEU A 224 16.50 -9.08 23.89
CA LEU A 224 17.53 -8.52 23.01
C LEU A 224 17.59 -6.99 23.11
N LEU A 225 16.44 -6.32 23.21
CA LEU A 225 16.36 -4.87 23.36
C LEU A 225 16.82 -4.43 24.75
N ALA A 226 16.51 -5.18 25.80
CA ALA A 226 16.99 -4.90 27.16
C ALA A 226 18.51 -5.00 27.24
N GLU A 227 19.12 -6.06 26.70
CA GLU A 227 20.58 -6.23 26.60
C GLU A 227 21.23 -5.08 25.81
N TRP A 228 20.66 -4.76 24.65
CA TRP A 228 21.13 -3.66 23.81
C TRP A 228 21.08 -2.32 24.55
N THR A 229 19.97 -2.03 25.23
CA THR A 229 19.75 -0.77 25.94
C THR A 229 20.69 -0.63 27.13
N ALA A 230 20.92 -1.71 27.87
CA ALA A 230 21.86 -1.72 28.98
C ALA A 230 23.30 -1.44 28.51
N THR A 231 23.71 -2.08 27.41
CA THR A 231 25.08 -1.93 26.88
C THR A 231 25.33 -0.56 26.23
N ASN A 232 24.31 0.07 25.65
CA ASN A 232 24.45 1.28 24.84
C ASN A 232 23.74 2.51 25.45
N ALA A 233 23.41 2.48 26.75
CA ALA A 233 22.59 3.50 27.41
C ALA A 233 23.06 4.96 27.17
N GLU A 234 24.36 5.21 27.21
CA GLU A 234 24.93 6.53 26.99
C GLU A 234 24.73 7.00 25.53
N HIS A 235 24.98 6.13 24.56
CA HIS A 235 24.81 6.44 23.14
C HIS A 235 23.35 6.66 22.78
N ILE A 236 22.44 5.83 23.32
CA ILE A 236 20.99 5.97 23.16
C ILE A 236 20.52 7.33 23.70
N ARG A 237 21.01 7.71 24.88
CA ARG A 237 20.65 9.01 25.48
C ARG A 237 21.21 10.18 24.67
N ALA A 238 22.46 10.10 24.26
CA ALA A 238 23.14 11.16 23.49
C ALA A 238 22.50 11.34 22.11
N GLN A 239 22.20 10.24 21.40
CA GLN A 239 21.63 10.28 20.06
C GLN A 239 20.10 10.38 20.08
N ARG A 240 19.45 10.18 21.23
CA ARG A 240 17.97 10.14 21.39
C ARG A 240 17.30 9.12 20.46
N ARG A 241 18.01 8.03 20.14
CA ARG A 241 17.57 6.96 19.24
C ARG A 241 17.77 5.60 19.89
N LEU A 242 16.79 4.68 19.72
CA LEU A 242 16.86 3.34 20.29
C LEU A 242 18.01 2.53 19.69
N ILE A 243 18.22 2.62 18.39
CA ILE A 243 19.31 1.91 17.69
C ILE A 243 20.52 2.84 17.61
N ALA A 244 21.18 3.03 18.75
CA ALA A 244 22.37 3.85 18.89
C ALA A 244 23.51 3.06 19.54
N ASP A 245 24.71 3.24 19.06
CA ASP A 245 25.96 2.71 19.60
C ASP A 245 27.08 3.76 19.42
N HIS A 246 28.34 3.37 19.59
CA HIS A 246 29.51 4.24 19.43
C HIS A 246 29.72 4.76 17.99
N HIS A 247 28.93 4.30 17.04
CA HIS A 247 28.95 4.81 15.67
C HIS A 247 28.00 6.00 15.52
N ALA A 248 28.07 6.66 14.36
CA ALA A 248 27.07 7.65 13.97
C ALA A 248 25.65 7.05 13.96
N PRO A 249 24.60 7.87 14.11
CA PRO A 249 23.22 7.41 14.05
C PRO A 249 22.99 6.54 12.83
N ILE A 250 22.31 5.41 13.04
CA ILE A 250 22.06 4.45 11.96
C ILE A 250 21.22 5.09 10.86
N ASP A 251 21.70 5.02 9.63
CA ASP A 251 21.00 5.49 8.45
C ASP A 251 20.45 4.32 7.63
N ARG A 252 19.60 4.65 6.65
CA ARG A 252 19.00 3.65 5.78
C ARG A 252 20.02 2.85 4.97
N ARG A 253 21.14 3.46 4.57
CA ARG A 253 22.21 2.77 3.83
C ARG A 253 22.86 1.71 4.71
N THR A 254 23.12 2.04 5.96
CA THR A 254 23.65 1.10 6.95
C THR A 254 22.70 -0.06 7.22
N VAL A 255 21.39 0.20 7.36
CA VAL A 255 20.38 -0.87 7.49
C VAL A 255 20.40 -1.79 6.26
N HIS A 256 20.40 -1.23 5.04
CA HIS A 256 20.51 -2.03 3.81
C HIS A 256 21.79 -2.85 3.76
N ARG A 257 22.93 -2.27 4.14
CA ARG A 257 24.23 -2.96 4.18
C ARG A 257 24.22 -4.11 5.19
N ILE A 258 23.67 -3.91 6.38
CA ILE A 258 23.54 -4.95 7.42
C ILE A 258 22.74 -6.12 6.88
N VAL A 259 21.56 -5.88 6.32
CA VAL A 259 20.70 -6.94 5.77
C VAL A 259 21.39 -7.68 4.61
N ALA A 260 21.98 -6.94 3.67
CA ALA A 260 22.69 -7.51 2.51
C ALA A 260 23.91 -8.36 2.94
N THR A 261 24.70 -7.88 3.90
CA THR A 261 25.87 -8.61 4.43
C THR A 261 25.42 -9.88 5.14
N THR A 262 24.37 -9.81 5.94
CA THR A 262 23.82 -10.99 6.64
C THR A 262 23.26 -12.01 5.65
N ALA A 263 22.55 -11.57 4.63
CA ALA A 263 22.02 -12.43 3.58
C ALA A 263 23.13 -13.15 2.78
N LYS A 264 24.21 -12.42 2.46
CA LYS A 264 25.41 -13.00 1.82
C LYS A 264 26.02 -14.11 2.71
N ARG A 265 26.16 -13.86 4.01
CA ARG A 265 26.66 -14.87 4.97
C ARG A 265 25.74 -16.08 5.09
N ALA A 266 24.42 -15.86 4.99
CA ALA A 266 23.42 -16.92 5.01
C ALA A 266 23.35 -17.73 3.71
N GLY A 267 24.03 -17.31 2.64
CA GLY A 267 24.00 -17.97 1.34
C GLY A 267 22.65 -17.91 0.63
N ILE A 268 21.84 -16.85 0.88
CA ILE A 268 20.47 -16.73 0.35
C ILE A 268 20.31 -15.65 -0.74
N GLY A 269 21.44 -15.18 -1.29
CA GLY A 269 21.43 -14.16 -2.35
C GLY A 269 21.21 -12.75 -1.83
N VAL A 270 20.66 -11.88 -2.69
CA VAL A 270 20.45 -10.44 -2.35
C VAL A 270 19.11 -10.25 -1.67
N VAL A 271 19.16 -9.76 -0.44
CA VAL A 271 17.97 -9.43 0.37
C VAL A 271 17.96 -7.95 0.72
N HIS A 272 16.78 -7.35 0.64
CA HIS A 272 16.54 -5.95 1.00
C HIS A 272 15.64 -5.86 2.24
N PRO A 273 15.75 -4.82 3.07
CA PRO A 273 14.93 -4.65 4.28
C PRO A 273 13.42 -4.77 4.02
N HIS A 274 12.93 -4.30 2.87
CA HIS A 274 11.52 -4.37 2.52
C HIS A 274 11.02 -5.80 2.28
N GLN A 275 11.90 -6.72 1.83
CA GLN A 275 11.56 -8.13 1.69
C GLN A 275 11.27 -8.79 3.05
N LEU A 276 11.97 -8.40 4.14
CA LEU A 276 11.68 -8.92 5.49
C LEU A 276 10.26 -8.55 5.94
N ARG A 277 9.82 -7.34 5.62
CA ARG A 277 8.45 -6.91 5.87
C ARG A 277 7.44 -7.71 5.04
N HIS A 278 7.74 -7.98 3.77
CA HIS A 278 6.91 -8.85 2.93
C HIS A 278 6.89 -10.27 3.45
N THR A 279 8.04 -10.78 3.91
CA THR A 279 8.16 -12.12 4.52
C THR A 279 7.26 -12.22 5.75
N LEU A 280 7.34 -11.26 6.69
CA LEU A 280 6.47 -11.26 7.86
C LEU A 280 4.98 -11.25 7.47
N ALA A 281 4.59 -10.40 6.53
CA ALA A 281 3.20 -10.31 6.10
C ALA A 281 2.70 -11.62 5.46
N THR A 282 3.51 -12.22 4.59
CA THR A 282 3.19 -13.50 3.93
C THR A 282 3.15 -14.65 4.95
N GLN A 283 4.10 -14.69 5.88
CA GLN A 283 4.10 -15.68 6.96
C GLN A 283 2.90 -15.52 7.91
N ALA A 284 2.49 -14.28 8.20
CA ALA A 284 1.35 -13.99 9.06
C ALA A 284 0.03 -14.44 8.43
N ILE A 285 -0.20 -14.11 7.14
CA ILE A 285 -1.42 -14.52 6.44
C ILE A 285 -1.49 -16.04 6.26
N ASN A 286 -0.37 -16.70 5.90
CA ASN A 286 -0.30 -18.16 5.75
C ASN A 286 -0.50 -18.92 7.09
N ARG A 287 -0.41 -18.21 8.23
CA ARG A 287 -0.68 -18.75 9.57
C ARG A 287 -2.01 -18.26 10.14
N GLY A 288 -2.89 -17.73 9.29
CA GLY A 288 -4.27 -17.38 9.64
C GLY A 288 -4.45 -16.01 10.32
N MET A 289 -3.43 -15.14 10.30
CA MET A 289 -3.63 -13.77 10.80
C MET A 289 -4.56 -12.99 9.87
N ARG A 290 -5.59 -12.35 10.42
CA ARG A 290 -6.54 -11.54 9.64
C ARG A 290 -5.87 -10.36 8.95
N LEU A 291 -6.35 -10.01 7.76
CA LEU A 291 -5.78 -8.93 6.94
C LEU A 291 -5.78 -7.57 7.66
N GLU A 292 -6.83 -7.29 8.45
CA GLU A 292 -6.92 -6.06 9.25
C GLU A 292 -5.82 -5.98 10.30
N ALA A 293 -5.53 -7.11 10.97
CA ALA A 293 -4.46 -7.19 11.96
C ALA A 293 -3.09 -7.01 11.31
N ILE A 294 -2.87 -7.60 10.12
CA ILE A 294 -1.64 -7.39 9.32
C ILE A 294 -1.53 -5.93 8.89
N ALA A 295 -2.64 -5.31 8.43
CA ALA A 295 -2.67 -3.91 8.05
C ALA A 295 -2.29 -2.99 9.22
N ALA A 296 -2.87 -3.23 10.40
CA ALA A 296 -2.57 -2.50 11.64
C ALA A 296 -1.10 -2.67 12.06
N LEU A 297 -0.61 -3.93 12.11
CA LEU A 297 0.77 -4.27 12.44
C LEU A 297 1.77 -3.52 11.54
N LEU A 298 1.52 -3.54 10.24
CA LEU A 298 2.38 -2.94 9.25
C LEU A 298 2.15 -1.41 9.09
N GLY A 299 1.05 -0.85 9.59
CA GLY A 299 0.66 0.55 9.39
C GLY A 299 0.38 0.84 7.91
N HIS A 300 -0.50 0.05 7.29
CA HIS A 300 -1.02 0.31 5.97
C HIS A 300 -2.19 1.30 6.03
N ARG A 301 -2.22 2.29 5.15
CA ARG A 301 -3.31 3.29 5.08
C ARG A 301 -4.56 2.75 4.37
N SER A 302 -4.40 1.79 3.48
CA SER A 302 -5.50 1.17 2.77
C SER A 302 -5.33 -0.35 2.81
N MET A 303 -6.45 -1.05 2.83
CA MET A 303 -6.49 -2.51 2.75
C MET A 303 -5.91 -3.02 1.43
N GLU A 304 -5.98 -2.25 0.35
CA GLU A 304 -5.38 -2.58 -0.96
C GLU A 304 -3.88 -2.94 -0.85
N MET A 305 -3.14 -2.21 0.02
CA MET A 305 -1.73 -2.52 0.29
C MET A 305 -1.54 -3.88 0.97
N THR A 306 -2.53 -4.36 1.72
CA THR A 306 -2.48 -5.65 2.43
C THR A 306 -3.03 -6.77 1.56
N LEU A 307 -4.03 -6.50 0.73
CA LEU A 307 -4.59 -7.45 -0.23
C LEU A 307 -3.55 -8.00 -1.22
N THR A 308 -2.47 -7.25 -1.46
CA THR A 308 -1.36 -7.73 -2.28
C THR A 308 -0.74 -9.02 -1.70
N TYR A 309 -0.79 -9.22 -0.38
CA TYR A 309 -0.32 -10.44 0.28
C TYR A 309 -1.33 -11.59 0.20
N ALA A 310 -2.61 -11.29 0.11
CA ALA A 310 -3.63 -12.31 -0.09
C ALA A 310 -3.44 -13.07 -1.42
N ARG A 311 -2.86 -12.42 -2.43
CA ARG A 311 -2.50 -13.05 -3.71
C ARG A 311 -1.36 -14.09 -3.59
N ILE A 312 -0.66 -14.15 -2.45
CA ILE A 312 0.49 -15.01 -2.19
C ILE A 312 0.14 -16.07 -1.11
N ALA A 313 -1.07 -16.00 -0.56
CA ALA A 313 -1.52 -16.92 0.48
C ALA A 313 -1.86 -18.29 -0.12
N ASP A 314 -0.85 -18.98 -0.67
CA ASP A 314 -0.99 -20.29 -1.31
C ASP A 314 -1.67 -21.32 -0.39
N ARG A 315 -1.41 -21.23 0.92
CA ARG A 315 -1.96 -22.16 1.89
C ARG A 315 -3.46 -21.95 2.14
N VAL A 316 -3.90 -20.70 2.27
CA VAL A 316 -5.33 -20.41 2.48
C VAL A 316 -6.14 -20.86 1.25
N VAL A 317 -5.62 -20.59 0.05
CA VAL A 317 -6.24 -21.05 -1.20
C VAL A 317 -6.20 -22.58 -1.30
N ALA A 318 -5.09 -23.22 -0.91
CA ALA A 318 -4.98 -24.68 -0.92
C ALA A 318 -5.92 -25.31 0.12
N ASP A 319 -5.94 -24.80 1.35
CA ASP A 319 -6.79 -25.32 2.43
C ASP A 319 -8.29 -25.16 2.09
N GLU A 320 -8.69 -24.02 1.54
CA GLU A 320 -10.07 -23.80 1.05
C GLU A 320 -10.39 -24.67 -0.16
N TYR A 321 -9.46 -24.80 -1.11
CA TYR A 321 -9.62 -25.69 -2.27
C TYR A 321 -9.75 -27.15 -1.84
N GLU A 322 -8.90 -27.63 -0.91
CA GLU A 322 -8.98 -28.98 -0.37
C GLU A 322 -10.30 -29.22 0.37
N ALA A 323 -10.76 -28.26 1.18
CA ALA A 323 -12.05 -28.36 1.87
C ALA A 323 -13.23 -28.45 0.90
N VAL A 324 -13.21 -27.61 -0.16
CA VAL A 324 -14.25 -27.65 -1.22
C VAL A 324 -14.14 -28.93 -2.01
N THR A 325 -12.93 -29.37 -2.38
CA THR A 325 -12.71 -30.61 -3.14
C THR A 325 -13.16 -31.83 -2.34
N ALA A 326 -12.86 -31.87 -1.03
CA ALA A 326 -13.32 -32.94 -0.16
C ALA A 326 -14.86 -33.00 -0.08
N GLN A 327 -15.55 -31.87 -0.07
CA GLN A 327 -17.00 -31.81 -0.12
C GLN A 327 -17.55 -32.30 -1.48
N ILE A 328 -16.89 -31.91 -2.58
CA ILE A 328 -17.24 -32.37 -3.92
C ILE A 328 -17.02 -33.88 -4.06
N ASP A 329 -15.87 -34.38 -3.57
CA ASP A 329 -15.54 -35.81 -3.60
C ASP A 329 -16.49 -36.62 -2.73
N ALA A 330 -16.95 -36.08 -1.59
CA ALA A 330 -17.99 -36.71 -0.79
C ALA A 330 -19.31 -36.84 -1.55
N LEU A 331 -19.67 -35.86 -2.38
CA LEU A 331 -20.85 -35.94 -3.27
C LEU A 331 -20.69 -37.00 -4.38
N TYR A 332 -19.50 -37.11 -4.96
CA TYR A 332 -19.22 -38.13 -5.98
C TYR A 332 -19.11 -39.54 -5.39
N ASN A 333 -18.59 -39.70 -4.19
CA ASN A 333 -18.47 -41.00 -3.52
C ASN A 333 -19.77 -41.51 -2.91
N THR A 334 -20.76 -40.64 -2.69
CA THR A 334 -22.12 -41.05 -2.27
C THR A 334 -22.97 -41.54 -3.46
N ALA A 335 -22.55 -41.25 -4.70
CA ALA A 335 -23.22 -41.72 -5.92
C ALA A 335 -22.56 -43.01 -6.46
N GLY A 336 -22.70 -44.12 -5.75
CA GLY A 336 -22.35 -45.48 -6.24
C GLY A 336 -23.28 -45.96 -7.33
N ILE A 337 -23.33 -45.29 -8.50
CA ILE A 337 -23.95 -45.81 -9.74
C ILE A 337 -23.16 -45.21 -10.94
N PRO A 338 -22.55 -46.06 -11.80
CA PRO A 338 -22.02 -45.59 -13.07
C PRO A 338 -23.18 -45.48 -14.07
N GLY A 339 -23.52 -44.30 -14.47
CA GLY A 339 -24.40 -44.08 -15.57
C GLY A 339 -25.43 -42.98 -15.35
N ALA A 340 -25.28 -41.91 -16.12
CA ALA A 340 -26.16 -40.74 -16.26
C ALA A 340 -26.26 -39.85 -15.04
N LEU A 341 -25.75 -38.63 -15.19
CA LEU A 341 -26.12 -37.50 -14.35
C LEU A 341 -27.63 -37.33 -14.39
N PRO A 342 -28.35 -37.48 -13.28
CA PRO A 342 -29.76 -37.13 -13.27
C PRO A 342 -29.91 -35.65 -13.52
N ALA A 343 -30.68 -35.25 -14.48
CA ALA A 343 -31.04 -33.87 -14.80
C ALA A 343 -31.79 -33.15 -13.65
N GLU A 344 -31.95 -33.80 -12.50
CA GLU A 344 -32.76 -33.33 -11.36
C GLU A 344 -32.02 -33.19 -10.03
N ILE A 345 -30.70 -33.32 -10.00
CA ILE A 345 -29.93 -32.93 -8.79
C ILE A 345 -29.34 -31.52 -8.99
N GLU A 346 -30.18 -30.56 -9.27
CA GLU A 346 -29.95 -29.22 -8.72
C GLU A 346 -30.32 -29.29 -7.23
N THR A 347 -29.37 -29.75 -6.40
CA THR A 347 -29.57 -29.66 -4.96
C THR A 347 -29.78 -28.21 -4.61
N ALA A 348 -30.64 -27.93 -3.63
CA ALA A 348 -30.86 -26.57 -3.11
C ALA A 348 -29.52 -25.84 -2.82
N ALA A 349 -28.46 -26.58 -2.46
CA ALA A 349 -27.09 -26.08 -2.26
C ALA A 349 -26.43 -25.60 -3.57
N MET A 350 -26.61 -26.28 -4.69
CA MET A 350 -26.00 -25.90 -5.98
C MET A 350 -26.72 -24.69 -6.60
N THR A 351 -28.05 -24.65 -6.49
CA THR A 351 -28.85 -23.47 -6.84
C THR A 351 -28.50 -22.28 -5.96
N ARG A 352 -28.22 -22.51 -4.68
CA ARG A 352 -27.76 -21.52 -3.72
C ARG A 352 -26.37 -20.98 -4.09
N LEU A 353 -25.39 -21.84 -4.38
CA LEU A 353 -24.03 -21.43 -4.81
C LEU A 353 -24.04 -20.63 -6.13
N ARG A 354 -24.90 -21.01 -7.10
CA ARG A 354 -25.06 -20.21 -8.32
C ARG A 354 -25.70 -18.85 -8.04
N ARG A 355 -26.69 -18.77 -7.16
CA ARG A 355 -27.30 -17.49 -6.73
C ARG A 355 -26.28 -16.62 -5.98
N GLU A 356 -25.50 -17.21 -5.10
CA GLU A 356 -24.45 -16.50 -4.34
C GLU A 356 -23.31 -16.03 -5.26
N ALA A 357 -22.92 -16.78 -6.28
CA ALA A 357 -21.88 -16.41 -7.24
C ALA A 357 -22.30 -15.23 -8.15
N HIS A 358 -23.59 -15.01 -8.35
CA HIS A 358 -24.16 -13.92 -9.14
C HIS A 358 -24.81 -12.81 -8.30
N ALA A 359 -24.88 -12.98 -6.98
CA ALA A 359 -25.55 -12.04 -6.09
C ALA A 359 -24.54 -11.30 -5.19
N ARG A 360 -24.70 -9.99 -5.11
CA ARG A 360 -23.92 -9.14 -4.19
C ARG A 360 -24.44 -9.35 -2.77
N MET A 361 -23.58 -9.78 -1.85
CA MET A 361 -23.96 -9.97 -0.45
C MET A 361 -24.19 -8.62 0.24
N LEU A 362 -25.33 -8.48 0.90
CA LEU A 362 -25.73 -7.35 1.72
C LEU A 362 -25.74 -7.79 3.19
N GLY A 363 -25.82 -6.83 4.12
CA GLY A 363 -25.81 -7.15 5.55
C GLY A 363 -26.97 -8.03 6.05
N ASN A 364 -28.10 -8.05 5.33
CA ASN A 364 -29.35 -8.75 5.71
C ASN A 364 -30.03 -9.49 4.54
N GLY A 365 -29.29 -9.69 3.43
CA GLY A 365 -29.81 -10.36 2.25
C GLY A 365 -28.82 -10.35 1.09
N LEU A 366 -29.33 -10.63 -0.11
CA LEU A 366 -28.59 -10.71 -1.37
C LEU A 366 -29.18 -9.74 -2.38
N CYS A 367 -28.33 -9.07 -3.16
CA CYS A 367 -28.73 -8.28 -4.32
C CYS A 367 -28.57 -9.12 -5.59
N THR A 368 -29.67 -9.49 -6.23
CA THR A 368 -29.70 -10.31 -7.45
C THR A 368 -29.70 -9.49 -8.73
N ARG A 369 -29.40 -8.22 -8.66
CA ARG A 369 -29.38 -7.34 -9.83
C ARG A 369 -28.25 -7.70 -10.78
N PRO A 370 -28.50 -7.75 -12.11
CA PRO A 370 -27.47 -7.90 -13.13
C PRO A 370 -26.38 -6.85 -12.99
N VAL A 371 -25.11 -7.26 -13.21
CA VAL A 371 -23.93 -6.41 -13.01
C VAL A 371 -23.91 -5.20 -13.98
N GLU A 372 -24.56 -5.34 -15.12
CA GLU A 372 -24.65 -4.33 -16.18
C GLU A 372 -25.60 -3.17 -15.84
N LEU A 373 -26.45 -3.35 -14.83
CA LEU A 373 -27.40 -2.31 -14.41
C LEU A 373 -26.81 -1.46 -13.28
N GLU A 374 -26.75 -0.14 -13.45
CA GLU A 374 -26.33 0.79 -12.41
C GLU A 374 -27.31 0.84 -11.23
N CYS A 375 -26.78 0.90 -9.99
CA CYS A 375 -27.59 1.09 -8.79
C CYS A 375 -27.73 2.57 -8.45
N ARG A 376 -28.94 3.06 -8.46
CA ARG A 376 -29.26 4.44 -8.07
C ARG A 376 -29.61 4.59 -6.58
N MET A 377 -29.69 3.48 -5.82
CA MET A 377 -30.12 3.48 -4.42
C MET A 377 -29.06 2.77 -3.56
N GLU A 378 -28.23 3.55 -2.89
CA GLU A 378 -27.12 2.99 -2.07
C GLU A 378 -27.54 2.55 -0.65
N SER A 379 -28.76 2.83 -0.17
CA SER A 379 -29.14 2.66 1.24
C SER A 379 -30.52 2.11 1.53
N ALA A 380 -31.31 1.71 0.53
CA ALA A 380 -32.67 1.19 0.71
C ALA A 380 -32.85 -0.15 -0.02
N CYS A 381 -31.94 -1.10 0.25
CA CYS A 381 -31.93 -2.39 -0.44
C CYS A 381 -33.15 -3.26 -0.08
N GLU A 382 -33.65 -3.16 1.14
CA GLU A 382 -34.74 -3.99 1.67
C GLU A 382 -36.07 -3.82 0.93
N THR A 383 -36.27 -2.67 0.29
CA THR A 383 -37.47 -2.37 -0.52
C THR A 383 -37.24 -2.55 -2.01
N CYS A 384 -36.05 -2.96 -2.43
CA CYS A 384 -35.66 -3.12 -3.82
C CYS A 384 -36.21 -4.45 -4.40
N ALA A 385 -36.68 -4.39 -5.65
CA ALA A 385 -37.18 -5.61 -6.36
C ALA A 385 -36.12 -6.70 -6.57
N TYR A 386 -34.84 -6.34 -6.48
CA TYR A 386 -33.69 -7.26 -6.59
C TYR A 386 -33.17 -7.73 -5.22
N PHE A 387 -33.79 -7.32 -4.13
CA PHE A 387 -33.40 -7.76 -2.80
C PHE A 387 -34.02 -9.12 -2.50
N GLN A 388 -33.20 -10.07 -2.09
CA GLN A 388 -33.61 -11.38 -1.61
C GLN A 388 -33.01 -11.62 -0.23
N THR A 389 -33.83 -12.19 0.67
CA THR A 389 -33.37 -12.62 2.00
C THR A 389 -33.79 -14.08 2.21
N GLY A 390 -33.24 -14.75 3.20
CA GLY A 390 -33.51 -16.15 3.45
C GLY A 390 -33.24 -16.57 4.90
N PRO A 391 -33.39 -17.86 5.24
CA PRO A 391 -33.26 -18.36 6.61
C PRO A 391 -31.96 -17.96 7.33
N ASP A 392 -30.87 -17.84 6.58
CA ASP A 392 -29.54 -17.48 7.14
C ASP A 392 -29.50 -16.06 7.69
N PHE A 393 -30.34 -15.17 7.19
CA PHE A 393 -30.39 -13.77 7.61
C PHE A 393 -31.40 -13.51 8.74
N VAL A 394 -32.19 -14.50 9.13
CA VAL A 394 -33.17 -14.38 10.22
C VAL A 394 -32.60 -13.80 11.50
N PRO A 395 -31.43 -14.23 12.01
CA PRO A 395 -30.84 -13.66 13.21
C PRO A 395 -30.48 -12.16 13.07
N VAL A 396 -30.14 -11.73 11.85
CA VAL A 396 -29.82 -10.33 11.56
C VAL A 396 -31.10 -9.50 11.49
N LEU A 397 -32.11 -9.98 10.77
CA LEU A 397 -33.41 -9.32 10.63
C LEU A 397 -34.11 -9.13 11.98
N LEU A 398 -34.05 -10.14 12.86
CA LEU A 398 -34.57 -10.03 14.23
C LEU A 398 -33.89 -8.91 15.00
N ARG A 399 -32.57 -8.85 14.99
CA ARG A 399 -31.84 -7.77 15.67
C ARG A 399 -32.16 -6.40 15.11
N GLN A 400 -32.32 -6.28 13.79
CA GLN A 400 -32.65 -5.01 13.12
C GLN A 400 -34.08 -4.57 13.45
N ARG A 401 -35.03 -5.50 13.53
CA ARG A 401 -36.40 -5.25 13.97
C ARG A 401 -36.43 -4.74 15.42
N ASP A 402 -35.77 -5.46 16.33
CA ASP A 402 -35.74 -5.12 17.76
C ASP A 402 -35.11 -3.75 17.97
N HIS A 403 -34.01 -3.48 17.27
CA HIS A 403 -33.38 -2.16 17.26
C HIS A 403 -34.30 -1.05 16.75
N ALA A 404 -35.11 -1.32 15.72
CA ALA A 404 -36.08 -0.36 15.20
C ALA A 404 -37.22 -0.09 16.22
N HIS A 405 -37.65 -1.11 16.96
CA HIS A 405 -38.60 -0.96 18.06
C HIS A 405 -38.02 -0.11 19.19
N ASP A 406 -36.81 -0.39 19.63
CA ASP A 406 -36.16 0.37 20.74
C ASP A 406 -35.96 1.85 20.40
N HIS A 407 -35.80 2.16 19.10
CA HIS A 407 -35.60 3.52 18.61
C HIS A 407 -36.87 4.19 18.07
N HIS A 408 -38.05 3.63 18.38
CA HIS A 408 -39.35 4.19 17.98
C HIS A 408 -39.51 4.43 16.47
N GLN A 409 -39.01 3.48 15.62
CA GLN A 409 -39.10 3.51 14.17
C GLN A 409 -40.14 2.48 13.67
N PRO A 410 -41.46 2.75 13.78
CA PRO A 410 -42.51 1.76 13.52
C PRO A 410 -42.51 1.24 12.05
N ASP A 411 -42.30 2.14 11.09
CA ASP A 411 -42.28 1.76 9.67
C ASP A 411 -41.13 0.79 9.33
N ARG A 412 -39.99 0.99 9.97
CA ARG A 412 -38.82 0.16 9.80
C ARG A 412 -38.95 -1.20 10.50
N ALA A 413 -39.57 -1.20 11.67
CA ALA A 413 -39.92 -2.44 12.37
C ALA A 413 -40.89 -3.29 11.56
N ALA A 414 -41.95 -2.67 11.00
CA ALA A 414 -42.93 -3.34 10.14
C ALA A 414 -42.28 -3.91 8.87
N LEU A 415 -41.31 -3.22 8.27
CA LEU A 415 -40.55 -3.73 7.13
C LEU A 415 -39.79 -5.02 7.48
N PHE A 416 -39.09 -5.06 8.61
CA PHE A 416 -38.38 -6.26 9.03
C PHE A 416 -39.31 -7.41 9.43
N ASP A 417 -40.46 -7.11 10.00
CA ASP A 417 -41.52 -8.12 10.26
C ASP A 417 -42.05 -8.73 8.98
N ASP A 418 -42.31 -7.94 7.92
CA ASP A 418 -42.71 -8.44 6.61
C ASP A 418 -41.65 -9.34 5.97
N LEU A 419 -40.36 -8.94 6.04
CA LEU A 419 -39.26 -9.76 5.56
C LEU A 419 -39.14 -11.09 6.30
N LEU A 420 -39.31 -11.09 7.62
CA LEU A 420 -39.30 -12.31 8.44
C LEU A 420 -40.48 -13.23 8.11
N GLN A 421 -41.66 -12.65 7.85
CA GLN A 421 -42.82 -13.43 7.41
C GLN A 421 -42.62 -14.06 6.04
N ARG A 422 -42.02 -13.35 5.09
CA ARG A 422 -41.68 -13.90 3.76
C ARG A 422 -40.73 -15.09 3.86
N VAL A 423 -39.64 -14.95 4.65
CA VAL A 423 -38.73 -16.06 4.89
C VAL A 423 -39.41 -17.27 5.52
N SER A 424 -40.39 -17.04 6.42
CA SER A 424 -41.12 -18.13 7.05
C SER A 424 -42.13 -18.82 6.11
N ARG A 425 -42.62 -18.12 5.08
CA ARG A 425 -43.56 -18.69 4.07
C ARG A 425 -42.84 -19.44 2.95
N GLU A 426 -41.58 -19.09 2.68
CA GLU A 426 -40.71 -19.72 1.66
C GLU A 426 -39.85 -20.86 2.25
N GLY A 427 -40.16 -21.35 3.45
CA GLY A 427 -39.47 -22.46 4.13
C GLY A 427 -39.53 -23.78 3.37
N PRO A 428 -38.60 -24.73 3.71
CA PRO A 428 -37.85 -25.61 2.84
C PRO A 428 -38.64 -26.46 1.88
#